data_d433a7893088428f43df4c4913ca81c8
#
_entry.id   d433a7893088428f43df4c4913ca81c8
#
_cell.length_a   1.000
_cell.length_b   1.000
_cell.length_c   1.000
_cell.angle_alpha   90.00
_cell.angle_beta   90.00
_cell.angle_gamma   90.00
#
_symmetry.space_group_name_H-M   'P 1'
#
loop_
_entity.id
_entity.type
_entity.pdbx_description
1 polymer ?
#
loop_
_entity_poly.entity_id
_entity_poly.type
_entity_poly.pdbx_seq_one_letter_code
_entity_poly.pdbx_strand_id
1 'polypeptide(L)'
;MLLQFRFSIVLIIGCQLFFLSCLNNQSKQEDQYILIPSVLEKDFKEGHYKKEIKKIKYAYSPTNDSLPILYGLTQHIEIIDNPKDAQIEFAIEPEEKFIEESYSLQINEDKIIIKSNDSAGLFYGFLTLNQLMEDASNQNLQLPKIKIYDKPKIAFRPIQIDVKHHLEKKSYYYNLIDELAQLKINGIILEIEDKLKYKRRPEVASSDALAIEEWREISKYALARNIEISPLVQGLGHASFVLKHKKNKPLRDDPNSDWAFNPLNPKTYELQFDLYLDAIEAFPHGKYLHIGGDEVQTSGRGSGKSPLELNLIWLNKVTSFASKQNRIPIFWDDMPLKQANLMGPIYNNKMSKSEVDSIWMANEPNLNRFIEQFPKNCVYMRWNYHM
;
A
#
# COMPACT_ATOMS: atom_id res chain seq x y z
N MET A 1 40.86 34.02 45.86
CA MET A 1 40.03 34.26 44.68
C MET A 1 40.45 33.42 43.46
N LEU A 2 41.67 32.98 43.32
CA LEU A 2 42.16 32.18 42.15
C LEU A 2 41.87 30.67 42.27
N LEU A 3 41.64 30.11 43.45
CA LEU A 3 41.34 28.66 43.63
C LEU A 3 39.87 28.32 43.30
N GLN A 4 38.92 29.20 43.53
CA GLN A 4 37.50 28.97 43.19
C GLN A 4 37.24 29.01 41.69
N PHE A 5 38.01 29.72 40.91
CA PHE A 5 37.84 29.77 39.44
C PHE A 5 38.34 28.50 38.73
N ARG A 6 39.32 27.81 39.27
CA ARG A 6 39.84 26.56 38.69
C ARG A 6 38.89 25.38 38.90
N PHE A 7 38.16 25.31 40.02
CA PHE A 7 37.17 24.27 40.26
C PHE A 7 35.93 24.40 39.37
N SER A 8 35.47 25.62 39.08
CA SER A 8 34.31 25.84 38.21
C SER A 8 34.62 25.50 36.76
N ILE A 9 35.83 25.80 36.24
CA ILE A 9 36.24 25.49 34.87
C ILE A 9 36.39 23.94 34.68
N VAL A 10 36.94 23.23 35.63
CA VAL A 10 37.07 21.76 35.59
C VAL A 10 35.70 21.09 35.64
N LEU A 11 34.74 21.62 36.39
CA LEU A 11 33.37 21.10 36.46
C LEU A 11 32.61 21.33 35.12
N ILE A 12 32.77 22.49 34.50
CA ILE A 12 32.15 22.84 33.23
C ILE A 12 32.75 22.01 32.09
N ILE A 13 34.04 21.80 32.03
CA ILE A 13 34.71 20.97 31.02
C ILE A 13 34.34 19.49 31.24
N GLY A 14 34.26 19.01 32.48
CA GLY A 14 33.81 17.66 32.81
C GLY A 14 32.37 17.39 32.39
N CYS A 15 31.44 18.34 32.61
CA CYS A 15 30.07 18.25 32.14
C CYS A 15 29.99 18.29 30.61
N GLN A 16 30.76 19.14 29.91
CA GLN A 16 30.76 19.16 28.45
C GLN A 16 31.34 17.90 27.83
N LEU A 17 32.40 17.32 28.40
CA LEU A 17 32.95 16.03 27.95
C LEU A 17 31.99 14.87 28.20
N PHE A 18 31.24 14.90 29.31
CA PHE A 18 30.23 13.90 29.60
C PHE A 18 29.04 14.00 28.63
N PHE A 19 28.57 15.20 28.31
CA PHE A 19 27.53 15.44 27.30
C PHE A 19 27.99 15.05 25.89
N LEU A 20 29.22 15.35 25.49
CA LEU A 20 29.80 14.95 24.21
C LEU A 20 30.00 13.44 24.10
N SER A 21 30.36 12.76 25.18
CA SER A 21 30.50 11.31 25.26
C SER A 21 29.14 10.60 25.18
N CYS A 22 28.12 11.14 25.84
CA CYS A 22 26.74 10.63 25.73
C CYS A 22 26.15 10.83 24.34
N LEU A 23 26.33 11.97 23.70
CA LEU A 23 25.91 12.24 22.34
C LEU A 23 26.63 11.35 21.32
N ASN A 24 27.91 11.07 21.53
CA ASN A 24 28.69 10.19 20.64
C ASN A 24 28.32 8.71 20.79
N ASN A 25 27.90 8.28 21.98
CA ASN A 25 27.42 6.91 22.22
C ASN A 25 25.99 6.71 21.67
N GLN A 26 25.15 7.73 21.74
CA GLN A 26 23.79 7.68 21.23
C GLN A 26 23.78 7.65 19.68
N SER A 27 24.62 8.45 19.02
CA SER A 27 24.79 8.41 17.56
C SER A 27 25.35 7.06 17.07
N LYS A 28 26.29 6.45 17.81
CA LYS A 28 26.79 5.11 17.48
C LYS A 28 25.75 4.00 17.61
N GLN A 29 24.84 4.07 18.57
CA GLN A 29 23.74 3.12 18.70
C GLN A 29 22.69 3.31 17.59
N GLU A 30 22.42 4.53 17.17
CA GLU A 30 21.48 4.82 16.08
C GLU A 30 21.90 4.22 14.74
N ASP A 31 23.19 4.19 14.47
CA ASP A 31 23.76 3.62 13.23
C ASP A 31 23.79 2.09 13.21
N GLN A 32 23.64 1.44 14.36
CA GLN A 32 23.67 -0.02 14.48
C GLN A 32 22.32 -0.70 14.23
N TYR A 33 21.20 0.01 14.42
CA TYR A 33 19.85 -0.52 14.25
C TYR A 33 19.12 0.23 13.15
N ILE A 34 18.94 -0.46 12.02
CA ILE A 34 18.34 0.11 10.81
C ILE A 34 16.87 -0.33 10.73
N LEU A 35 15.95 0.62 10.91
CA LEU A 35 14.52 0.37 10.76
C LEU A 35 14.02 0.81 9.38
N ILE A 36 13.41 -0.10 8.64
CA ILE A 36 12.86 0.16 7.30
C ILE A 36 11.38 -0.26 7.27
N PRO A 37 10.45 0.67 7.03
CA PRO A 37 10.67 2.13 6.94
C PRO A 37 11.10 2.75 8.27
N SER A 38 11.75 3.91 8.20
CA SER A 38 12.16 4.64 9.41
C SER A 38 10.94 5.01 10.24
N VAL A 39 11.04 4.85 11.56
CA VAL A 39 9.98 5.22 12.49
C VAL A 39 9.95 6.73 12.73
N LEU A 40 8.80 7.25 13.18
CA LEU A 40 8.61 8.67 13.41
C LEU A 40 9.46 9.21 14.56
N GLU A 41 9.48 8.50 15.68
CA GLU A 41 10.22 8.86 16.89
C GLU A 41 10.93 7.63 17.45
N LYS A 42 12.22 7.77 17.77
CA LYS A 42 13.00 6.75 18.46
C LYS A 42 13.90 7.41 19.50
N ASP A 43 13.99 6.83 20.68
CA ASP A 43 14.74 7.33 21.82
C ASP A 43 15.49 6.17 22.49
N PHE A 44 16.77 6.00 22.14
CA PHE A 44 17.64 5.00 22.74
C PHE A 44 17.95 5.37 24.19
N LYS A 45 17.90 4.37 25.05
CA LYS A 45 18.21 4.49 26.49
C LYS A 45 19.47 3.71 26.81
N GLU A 46 20.16 4.13 27.84
CA GLU A 46 21.36 3.43 28.33
C GLU A 46 21.02 2.00 28.80
N GLY A 47 21.81 1.03 28.34
CA GLY A 47 21.63 -0.39 28.62
C GLY A 47 20.84 -1.17 27.58
N HIS A 48 20.54 -2.43 27.88
CA HIS A 48 19.93 -3.39 26.98
C HIS A 48 18.95 -4.31 27.71
N TYR A 49 18.16 -5.04 26.92
CA TYR A 49 17.26 -6.08 27.40
C TYR A 49 18.05 -7.30 27.88
N LYS A 50 17.67 -7.88 29.03
CA LYS A 50 18.45 -8.92 29.71
C LYS A 50 17.75 -10.26 29.91
N LYS A 51 16.46 -10.34 29.57
CA LYS A 51 15.68 -11.56 29.84
C LYS A 51 15.58 -12.43 28.59
N GLU A 52 15.48 -13.72 28.81
CA GLU A 52 15.07 -14.66 27.77
C GLU A 52 13.57 -14.53 27.50
N ILE A 53 13.16 -14.50 26.21
CA ILE A 53 11.76 -14.39 25.84
C ILE A 53 11.15 -15.79 25.81
N LYS A 54 10.28 -16.10 26.78
CA LYS A 54 9.58 -17.37 26.90
C LYS A 54 8.07 -17.23 26.94
N LYS A 55 7.58 -16.08 27.41
CA LYS A 55 6.16 -15.82 27.65
C LYS A 55 5.70 -14.54 26.97
N ILE A 56 4.61 -14.64 26.25
CA ILE A 56 4.01 -13.51 25.56
C ILE A 56 2.55 -13.38 25.99
N LYS A 57 2.11 -12.15 26.24
CA LYS A 57 0.70 -11.80 26.41
C LYS A 57 0.19 -11.04 25.20
N TYR A 58 -0.94 -11.48 24.67
CA TYR A 58 -1.69 -10.75 23.65
C TYR A 58 -2.92 -10.07 24.23
N ALA A 59 -3.27 -8.89 23.71
CA ALA A 59 -4.50 -8.17 24.07
C ALA A 59 -5.77 -8.87 23.59
N TYR A 60 -5.65 -9.78 22.62
CA TYR A 60 -6.74 -10.56 22.05
C TYR A 60 -6.19 -11.95 21.65
N SER A 61 -7.10 -12.94 21.52
CA SER A 61 -6.69 -14.25 21.00
C SER A 61 -6.36 -14.13 19.51
N PRO A 62 -5.07 -14.21 19.13
CA PRO A 62 -4.74 -14.21 17.72
C PRO A 62 -5.27 -15.50 17.09
N THR A 63 -5.81 -15.41 15.89
CA THR A 63 -6.01 -16.61 15.07
C THR A 63 -4.62 -17.16 14.71
N ASN A 64 -4.44 -18.47 14.75
CA ASN A 64 -3.14 -19.15 14.57
C ASN A 64 -2.39 -18.75 13.27
N ASP A 65 -3.06 -18.10 12.31
CA ASP A 65 -2.51 -17.69 11.02
C ASP A 65 -1.99 -16.25 10.99
N SER A 66 -2.16 -15.46 12.07
CA SER A 66 -1.96 -14.01 12.02
C SER A 66 -0.76 -13.47 12.78
N LEU A 67 0.04 -14.34 13.43
CA LEU A 67 1.22 -13.92 14.14
C LEU A 67 2.48 -14.30 13.37
N PRO A 68 3.24 -13.31 12.92
CA PRO A 68 4.57 -13.58 12.39
C PRO A 68 5.43 -14.21 13.49
N ILE A 69 6.28 -15.16 13.10
CA ILE A 69 7.26 -15.76 13.99
C ILE A 69 8.29 -14.70 14.34
N LEU A 70 8.55 -14.47 15.64
CA LEU A 70 9.61 -13.57 16.08
C LEU A 70 10.97 -14.09 15.57
N TYR A 71 11.74 -13.21 14.97
CA TYR A 71 13.06 -13.54 14.44
C TYR A 71 13.94 -14.18 15.51
N GLY A 72 14.58 -15.30 15.18
CA GLY A 72 15.49 -16.01 16.09
C GLY A 72 14.84 -16.76 17.25
N LEU A 73 13.52 -16.68 17.42
CA LEU A 73 12.82 -17.47 18.43
C LEU A 73 12.39 -18.81 17.85
N THR A 74 13.23 -19.83 18.03
CA THR A 74 12.96 -21.23 17.61
C THR A 74 12.32 -22.05 18.75
N GLN A 75 12.19 -21.48 19.93
CA GLN A 75 11.67 -22.16 21.12
C GLN A 75 10.15 -21.99 21.25
N HIS A 76 9.52 -22.94 21.93
CA HIS A 76 8.11 -22.88 22.25
C HIS A 76 7.81 -21.65 23.14
N ILE A 77 7.03 -20.69 22.61
CA ILE A 77 6.61 -19.51 23.34
C ILE A 77 5.27 -19.78 23.99
N GLU A 78 5.20 -19.63 25.30
CA GLU A 78 3.97 -19.76 26.06
C GLU A 78 3.13 -18.48 25.95
N ILE A 79 1.88 -18.59 25.50
CA ILE A 79 0.91 -17.50 25.54
C ILE A 79 0.22 -17.51 26.90
N ILE A 80 0.27 -16.39 27.61
CA ILE A 80 -0.24 -16.28 28.98
C ILE A 80 -1.21 -15.09 29.13
N ASP A 81 -2.08 -15.17 30.15
CA ASP A 81 -3.06 -14.12 30.42
C ASP A 81 -2.53 -13.02 31.36
N ASN A 82 -1.59 -13.36 32.26
CA ASN A 82 -1.07 -12.42 33.23
C ASN A 82 0.05 -11.55 32.64
N PRO A 83 -0.13 -10.21 32.47
CA PRO A 83 0.89 -9.35 31.88
C PRO A 83 2.16 -9.24 32.73
N LYS A 84 2.09 -9.49 34.06
CA LYS A 84 3.25 -9.38 34.95
C LYS A 84 4.30 -10.47 34.68
N ASP A 85 3.87 -11.62 34.18
CA ASP A 85 4.73 -12.77 33.91
C ASP A 85 5.24 -12.82 32.47
N ALA A 86 4.70 -11.96 31.58
CA ALA A 86 5.08 -11.91 30.18
C ALA A 86 6.34 -11.08 29.96
N GLN A 87 7.27 -11.57 29.16
CA GLN A 87 8.41 -10.80 28.66
C GLN A 87 8.02 -9.85 27.53
N ILE A 88 7.07 -10.24 26.70
CA ILE A 88 6.47 -9.37 25.67
C ILE A 88 4.99 -9.22 25.96
N GLU A 89 4.51 -7.98 25.94
CA GLU A 89 3.11 -7.64 26.11
C GLU A 89 2.61 -6.85 24.89
N PHE A 90 1.55 -7.35 24.27
CA PHE A 90 0.78 -6.65 23.25
C PHE A 90 -0.52 -6.15 23.89
N ALA A 91 -0.74 -4.84 23.91
CA ALA A 91 -1.92 -4.24 24.52
C ALA A 91 -2.68 -3.34 23.55
N ILE A 92 -3.99 -3.56 23.43
CA ILE A 92 -4.89 -2.58 22.79
C ILE A 92 -5.34 -1.63 23.89
N GLU A 93 -4.80 -0.43 23.85
CA GLU A 93 -5.09 0.64 24.81
C GLU A 93 -5.35 1.92 24.02
N PRO A 94 -6.62 2.38 23.92
CA PRO A 94 -6.93 3.64 23.27
C PRO A 94 -6.25 4.81 23.99
N GLU A 95 -5.37 5.51 23.29
CA GLU A 95 -4.75 6.76 23.75
C GLU A 95 -5.05 7.85 22.72
N GLU A 96 -5.23 9.10 23.18
CA GLU A 96 -5.58 10.23 22.29
C GLU A 96 -4.59 10.43 21.14
N LYS A 97 -3.30 10.14 21.37
CA LYS A 97 -2.25 10.26 20.34
C LYS A 97 -2.28 9.16 19.28
N PHE A 98 -2.98 8.03 19.52
CA PHE A 98 -3.02 6.91 18.59
C PHE A 98 -4.09 7.16 17.51
N ILE A 99 -3.65 7.13 16.27
CA ILE A 99 -4.49 7.03 15.08
C ILE A 99 -4.45 5.60 14.55
N GLU A 100 -5.26 5.29 13.54
CA GLU A 100 -5.24 3.99 12.87
C GLU A 100 -3.81 3.57 12.47
N GLU A 101 -3.45 2.32 12.71
CA GLU A 101 -2.13 1.73 12.43
C GLU A 101 -0.96 2.31 13.26
N SER A 102 -1.19 3.24 14.18
CA SER A 102 -0.10 3.75 15.03
C SER A 102 0.22 2.81 16.19
N TYR A 103 1.44 2.87 16.68
CA TYR A 103 1.88 2.08 17.82
C TYR A 103 2.96 2.78 18.65
N SER A 104 3.13 2.31 19.89
CA SER A 104 4.33 2.54 20.68
C SER A 104 5.00 1.20 21.01
N LEU A 105 6.33 1.16 20.94
CA LEU A 105 7.16 0.05 21.34
C LEU A 105 8.12 0.53 22.42
N GLN A 106 8.12 -0.14 23.57
CA GLN A 106 9.06 0.14 24.64
C GLN A 106 9.81 -1.13 25.01
N ILE A 107 11.14 -1.09 24.94
CA ILE A 107 12.03 -2.15 25.39
C ILE A 107 12.74 -1.65 26.63
N ASN A 108 12.46 -2.29 27.78
CA ASN A 108 13.11 -2.07 29.05
C ASN A 108 14.15 -3.16 29.30
N GLU A 109 14.68 -3.22 30.51
CA GLU A 109 15.69 -4.22 30.93
C GLU A 109 15.14 -5.65 30.94
N ASP A 110 13.88 -5.82 31.31
CA ASP A 110 13.25 -7.12 31.58
C ASP A 110 11.90 -7.32 30.86
N LYS A 111 11.38 -6.29 30.19
CA LYS A 111 10.08 -6.33 29.55
C LYS A 111 10.03 -5.52 28.25
N ILE A 112 9.29 -6.04 27.27
CA ILE A 112 8.98 -5.42 26.00
C ILE A 112 7.47 -5.19 25.95
N ILE A 113 7.04 -3.97 25.63
CA ILE A 113 5.62 -3.59 25.58
C ILE A 113 5.33 -2.94 24.24
N ILE A 114 4.32 -3.46 23.55
CA ILE A 114 3.78 -2.88 22.31
C ILE A 114 2.34 -2.49 22.57
N LYS A 115 2.01 -1.22 22.34
CA LYS A 115 0.67 -0.68 22.53
C LYS A 115 0.16 -0.04 21.23
N SER A 116 -1.13 -0.17 21.00
CA SER A 116 -1.86 0.46 19.90
C SER A 116 -3.34 0.58 20.24
N ASN A 117 -4.10 1.34 19.46
CA ASN A 117 -5.56 1.33 19.52
C ASN A 117 -6.19 0.27 18.59
N ASP A 118 -5.42 -0.39 17.73
CA ASP A 118 -5.89 -1.42 16.79
C ASP A 118 -4.88 -2.55 16.58
N SER A 119 -5.35 -3.63 15.95
CA SER A 119 -4.54 -4.82 15.68
C SER A 119 -3.46 -4.58 14.63
N ALA A 120 -3.69 -3.68 13.67
CA ALA A 120 -2.72 -3.36 12.63
C ALA A 120 -1.51 -2.63 13.21
N GLY A 121 -1.74 -1.66 14.12
CA GLY A 121 -0.65 -0.99 14.83
C GLY A 121 0.15 -1.94 15.72
N LEU A 122 -0.50 -2.90 16.41
CA LEU A 122 0.23 -3.96 17.14
C LEU A 122 1.10 -4.80 16.20
N PHE A 123 0.58 -5.16 15.03
CA PHE A 123 1.33 -5.91 14.02
C PHE A 123 2.56 -5.12 13.53
N TYR A 124 2.42 -3.82 13.23
CA TYR A 124 3.55 -2.99 12.81
C TYR A 124 4.57 -2.76 13.93
N GLY A 125 4.12 -2.63 15.18
CA GLY A 125 5.00 -2.59 16.34
C GLY A 125 5.80 -3.88 16.49
N PHE A 126 5.16 -5.04 16.26
CA PHE A 126 5.80 -6.33 16.24
C PHE A 126 6.87 -6.43 15.12
N LEU A 127 6.56 -5.99 13.89
CA LEU A 127 7.54 -6.00 12.80
C LEU A 127 8.75 -5.12 13.12
N THR A 128 8.55 -3.99 13.77
CA THR A 128 9.64 -3.12 14.24
C THR A 128 10.50 -3.80 15.32
N LEU A 129 9.88 -4.49 16.28
CA LEU A 129 10.61 -5.31 17.23
C LEU A 129 11.42 -6.40 16.54
N ASN A 130 10.83 -7.05 15.53
CA ASN A 130 11.48 -8.12 14.78
C ASN A 130 12.74 -7.63 14.05
N GLN A 131 12.69 -6.44 13.40
CA GLN A 131 13.86 -5.83 12.78
C GLN A 131 14.96 -5.51 13.80
N LEU A 132 14.61 -4.99 14.98
CA LEU A 132 15.60 -4.74 16.05
C LEU A 132 16.27 -6.04 16.55
N MET A 133 15.50 -7.13 16.66
CA MET A 133 16.02 -8.44 17.08
C MET A 133 16.93 -9.05 15.99
N GLU A 134 16.56 -8.89 14.72
CA GLU A 134 17.34 -9.35 13.58
C GLU A 134 18.68 -8.61 13.50
N ASP A 135 18.66 -7.27 13.60
CA ASP A 135 19.87 -6.45 13.61
C ASP A 135 20.77 -6.80 14.79
N ALA A 136 20.21 -6.96 15.99
CA ALA A 136 20.96 -7.39 17.17
C ALA A 136 21.65 -8.74 16.94
N SER A 137 20.93 -9.72 16.39
CA SER A 137 21.45 -11.05 16.12
C SER A 137 22.55 -11.03 15.05
N ASN A 138 22.30 -10.36 13.92
CA ASN A 138 23.24 -10.33 12.80
C ASN A 138 24.57 -9.63 13.12
N GLN A 139 24.52 -8.66 14.05
CA GLN A 139 25.71 -7.90 14.46
C GLN A 139 26.30 -8.38 15.79
N ASN A 140 25.78 -9.47 16.39
CA ASN A 140 26.15 -9.94 17.72
C ASN A 140 26.02 -8.84 18.80
N LEU A 141 24.98 -8.03 18.71
CA LEU A 141 24.63 -7.00 19.67
C LEU A 141 23.53 -7.50 20.62
N GLN A 142 23.37 -6.81 21.74
CA GLN A 142 22.25 -7.03 22.64
C GLN A 142 21.08 -6.13 22.24
N LEU A 143 19.83 -6.61 22.37
CA LEU A 143 18.65 -5.83 22.07
C LEU A 143 18.62 -4.54 22.91
N PRO A 144 18.57 -3.34 22.30
CA PRO A 144 18.74 -2.06 22.99
C PRO A 144 17.52 -1.71 23.85
N LYS A 145 17.72 -0.99 24.93
CA LYS A 145 16.62 -0.28 25.59
C LYS A 145 16.23 0.91 24.74
N ILE A 146 14.97 0.94 24.30
CA ILE A 146 14.49 1.96 23.37
C ILE A 146 13.00 2.26 23.59
N LYS A 147 12.61 3.50 23.30
CA LYS A 147 11.20 3.88 23.12
C LYS A 147 10.98 4.32 21.69
N ILE A 148 9.97 3.77 21.07
CA ILE A 148 9.56 4.10 19.70
C ILE A 148 8.10 4.53 19.74
N TYR A 149 7.78 5.58 18.99
CA TYR A 149 6.43 5.89 18.56
C TYR A 149 6.41 6.02 17.05
N ASP A 150 5.44 5.37 16.41
CA ASP A 150 5.31 5.40 14.97
C ASP A 150 3.85 5.45 14.54
N LYS A 151 3.60 6.09 13.40
CA LYS A 151 2.29 6.19 12.75
C LYS A 151 2.46 6.40 11.26
N PRO A 152 1.51 5.94 10.44
CA PRO A 152 1.58 6.18 9.01
C PRO A 152 1.42 7.67 8.69
N LYS A 153 2.26 8.18 7.78
CA LYS A 153 2.08 9.50 7.15
C LYS A 153 1.07 9.43 6.00
N ILE A 154 0.94 8.26 5.38
CA ILE A 154 0.03 7.98 4.28
C ILE A 154 -0.82 6.78 4.68
N ALA A 155 -2.14 6.94 4.73
CA ALA A 155 -3.06 5.90 5.19
C ALA A 155 -3.06 4.67 4.26
N PHE A 156 -3.09 4.86 2.95
CA PHE A 156 -3.05 3.76 1.99
C PHE A 156 -1.70 3.77 1.25
N ARG A 157 -0.92 2.71 1.42
CA ARG A 157 0.46 2.54 0.92
C ARG A 157 0.54 1.31 0.02
N PRO A 158 -0.12 1.36 -1.15
CA PRO A 158 -0.16 0.21 -2.05
C PRO A 158 1.08 0.15 -2.93
N ILE A 159 1.35 -1.07 -3.40
CA ILE A 159 2.12 -1.29 -4.63
C ILE A 159 1.20 -1.80 -5.73
N GLN A 160 1.55 -1.52 -6.97
CA GLN A 160 0.90 -2.14 -8.13
C GLN A 160 1.73 -3.33 -8.60
N ILE A 161 1.06 -4.45 -8.82
CA ILE A 161 1.65 -5.66 -9.41
C ILE A 161 0.90 -5.94 -10.70
N ASP A 162 1.63 -6.08 -11.78
CA ASP A 162 1.10 -6.42 -13.09
C ASP A 162 1.43 -7.89 -13.40
N VAL A 163 0.41 -8.73 -13.55
CA VAL A 163 0.56 -10.15 -13.89
C VAL A 163 0.04 -10.48 -15.29
N LYS A 164 -0.39 -9.46 -16.06
CA LYS A 164 -1.01 -9.67 -17.38
C LYS A 164 -0.14 -10.41 -18.38
N HIS A 165 1.17 -10.20 -18.33
CA HIS A 165 2.12 -10.85 -19.25
C HIS A 165 2.88 -12.00 -18.60
N HIS A 166 2.88 -12.10 -17.29
CA HIS A 166 3.68 -13.05 -16.55
C HIS A 166 3.03 -13.42 -15.22
N LEU A 167 2.53 -14.66 -15.14
CA LEU A 167 1.95 -15.19 -13.91
C LEU A 167 2.99 -16.04 -13.18
N GLU A 168 3.31 -15.66 -11.96
CA GLU A 168 4.22 -16.39 -11.10
C GLU A 168 3.54 -17.58 -10.41
N LYS A 169 4.36 -18.44 -9.81
CA LYS A 169 3.87 -19.51 -8.94
C LYS A 169 3.26 -18.91 -7.67
N LYS A 170 2.27 -19.57 -7.08
CA LYS A 170 1.62 -19.08 -5.83
C LYS A 170 2.61 -18.79 -4.70
N SER A 171 3.68 -19.60 -4.58
CA SER A 171 4.72 -19.38 -3.57
C SER A 171 5.43 -18.03 -3.70
N TYR A 172 5.58 -17.50 -4.91
CA TYR A 172 6.13 -16.18 -5.13
C TYR A 172 5.26 -15.09 -4.47
N TYR A 173 3.94 -15.16 -4.64
CA TYR A 173 3.03 -14.18 -4.04
C TYR A 173 3.03 -14.24 -2.52
N TYR A 174 3.12 -15.42 -1.92
CA TYR A 174 3.25 -15.55 -0.46
C TYR A 174 4.54 -14.90 0.05
N ASN A 175 5.68 -15.18 -0.56
CA ASN A 175 6.96 -14.57 -0.19
C ASN A 175 6.93 -13.05 -0.37
N LEU A 176 6.42 -12.57 -1.50
CA LEU A 176 6.29 -11.14 -1.77
C LEU A 176 5.41 -10.44 -0.74
N ILE A 177 4.28 -11.04 -0.35
CA ILE A 177 3.39 -10.49 0.68
C ILE A 177 4.12 -10.40 2.02
N ASP A 178 4.94 -11.40 2.39
CA ASP A 178 5.73 -11.37 3.61
C ASP A 178 6.77 -10.24 3.60
N GLU A 179 7.47 -10.04 2.48
CA GLU A 179 8.43 -8.94 2.30
C GLU A 179 7.75 -7.57 2.35
N LEU A 180 6.61 -7.41 1.68
CA LEU A 180 5.83 -6.17 1.68
C LEU A 180 5.31 -5.83 3.08
N ALA A 181 4.90 -6.83 3.85
CA ALA A 181 4.48 -6.63 5.23
C ALA A 181 5.62 -6.06 6.09
N GLN A 182 6.87 -6.57 5.93
CA GLN A 182 8.05 -6.02 6.62
C GLN A 182 8.27 -4.53 6.33
N LEU A 183 7.91 -4.09 5.13
CA LEU A 183 7.98 -2.68 4.71
C LEU A 183 6.75 -1.87 5.12
N LYS A 184 5.82 -2.44 5.91
CA LYS A 184 4.56 -1.82 6.34
C LYS A 184 3.68 -1.34 5.17
N ILE A 185 3.78 -2.00 4.01
CA ILE A 185 2.85 -1.86 2.90
C ILE A 185 1.51 -2.45 3.33
N ASN A 186 0.40 -1.76 3.03
CA ASN A 186 -0.93 -2.19 3.46
C ASN A 186 -1.92 -2.41 2.29
N GLY A 187 -1.43 -2.35 1.06
CA GLY A 187 -2.26 -2.60 -0.11
C GLY A 187 -1.50 -3.15 -1.30
N ILE A 188 -2.20 -3.90 -2.13
CA ILE A 188 -1.75 -4.33 -3.45
C ILE A 188 -2.86 -4.01 -4.44
N ILE A 189 -2.52 -3.27 -5.51
CA ILE A 189 -3.36 -3.13 -6.69
C ILE A 189 -2.86 -4.16 -7.70
N LEU A 190 -3.66 -5.19 -7.95
CA LEU A 190 -3.26 -6.31 -8.80
C LEU A 190 -3.92 -6.23 -10.17
N GLU A 191 -3.13 -5.98 -11.20
CA GLU A 191 -3.59 -5.97 -12.59
C GLU A 191 -3.63 -7.40 -13.14
N ILE A 192 -4.85 -7.96 -13.22
CA ILE A 192 -5.05 -9.41 -13.44
C ILE A 192 -5.36 -9.78 -14.89
N GLU A 193 -5.96 -8.90 -15.68
CA GLU A 193 -6.39 -9.15 -17.07
C GLU A 193 -6.91 -10.58 -17.32
N ASP A 194 -6.22 -11.37 -18.14
CA ASP A 194 -6.61 -12.76 -18.48
C ASP A 194 -6.10 -13.82 -17.47
N LYS A 195 -5.48 -13.42 -16.35
CA LYS A 195 -4.92 -14.34 -15.33
C LYS A 195 -5.91 -14.77 -14.24
N LEU A 196 -7.19 -14.47 -14.42
CA LEU A 196 -8.29 -14.98 -13.60
C LEU A 196 -9.16 -15.92 -14.44
N LYS A 197 -9.46 -17.11 -13.94
CA LYS A 197 -10.47 -18.02 -14.54
C LYS A 197 -11.86 -17.45 -14.27
N TYR A 198 -12.29 -16.54 -15.15
CA TYR A 198 -13.60 -15.91 -15.06
C TYR A 198 -14.73 -16.96 -15.20
N LYS A 199 -15.67 -16.95 -14.25
CA LYS A 199 -16.86 -17.84 -14.30
C LYS A 199 -17.88 -17.31 -15.32
N ARG A 200 -18.06 -15.97 -15.37
CA ARG A 200 -19.06 -15.32 -16.22
C ARG A 200 -18.59 -15.17 -17.67
N ARG A 201 -17.28 -15.04 -17.87
CA ARG A 201 -16.64 -14.85 -19.20
C ARG A 201 -15.43 -15.79 -19.37
N PRO A 202 -15.66 -17.10 -19.38
CA PRO A 202 -14.57 -18.09 -19.35
C PRO A 202 -13.63 -18.00 -20.56
N GLU A 203 -14.10 -17.46 -21.67
CA GLU A 203 -13.29 -17.25 -22.87
C GLU A 203 -12.18 -16.21 -22.72
N VAL A 204 -12.24 -15.35 -21.69
CA VAL A 204 -11.25 -14.31 -21.48
C VAL A 204 -9.99 -14.86 -20.81
N ALA A 205 -10.13 -15.89 -19.98
CA ALA A 205 -9.04 -16.47 -19.23
C ALA A 205 -7.97 -17.12 -20.11
N SER A 206 -6.71 -16.88 -19.79
CA SER A 206 -5.58 -17.64 -20.35
C SER A 206 -5.52 -19.05 -19.79
N SER A 207 -4.78 -19.93 -20.45
CA SER A 207 -4.66 -21.33 -20.03
C SER A 207 -3.95 -21.52 -18.68
N ASP A 208 -3.10 -20.58 -18.31
CA ASP A 208 -2.34 -20.56 -17.06
C ASP A 208 -3.03 -19.77 -15.93
N ALA A 209 -4.20 -19.19 -16.18
CA ALA A 209 -4.95 -18.40 -15.21
C ALA A 209 -5.25 -19.16 -13.92
N LEU A 210 -5.20 -18.51 -12.78
CA LEU A 210 -5.62 -19.05 -11.49
C LEU A 210 -7.14 -18.97 -11.32
N ALA A 211 -7.70 -19.92 -10.58
CA ALA A 211 -9.11 -19.91 -10.21
C ALA A 211 -9.43 -18.77 -9.22
N ILE A 212 -10.70 -18.39 -9.13
CA ILE A 212 -11.19 -17.40 -8.15
C ILE A 212 -10.80 -17.83 -6.74
N GLU A 213 -10.94 -19.12 -6.43
CA GLU A 213 -10.63 -19.68 -5.12
C GLU A 213 -9.12 -19.57 -4.79
N GLU A 214 -8.25 -19.75 -5.77
CA GLU A 214 -6.79 -19.64 -5.58
C GLU A 214 -6.36 -18.20 -5.31
N TRP A 215 -6.92 -17.23 -6.04
CA TRP A 215 -6.69 -15.80 -5.75
C TRP A 215 -7.26 -15.39 -4.39
N ARG A 216 -8.41 -15.96 -3.98
CA ARG A 216 -9.02 -15.71 -2.67
C ARG A 216 -8.13 -16.23 -1.53
N GLU A 217 -7.47 -17.37 -1.69
CA GLU A 217 -6.48 -17.88 -0.73
C GLU A 217 -5.31 -16.88 -0.56
N ILE A 218 -4.76 -16.40 -1.67
CA ILE A 218 -3.68 -15.39 -1.65
C ILE A 218 -4.18 -14.09 -0.99
N SER A 219 -5.39 -13.64 -1.30
CA SER A 219 -6.00 -12.46 -0.68
C SER A 219 -6.19 -12.62 0.84
N LYS A 220 -6.62 -13.79 1.29
CA LYS A 220 -6.75 -14.10 2.72
C LYS A 220 -5.39 -14.11 3.42
N TYR A 221 -4.35 -14.65 2.78
CA TYR A 221 -2.99 -14.65 3.30
C TYR A 221 -2.44 -13.22 3.48
N ALA A 222 -2.69 -12.35 2.50
CA ALA A 222 -2.32 -10.94 2.57
C ALA A 222 -3.06 -10.20 3.69
N LEU A 223 -4.38 -10.44 3.81
CA LEU A 223 -5.19 -9.81 4.86
C LEU A 223 -4.69 -10.14 6.27
N ALA A 224 -4.23 -11.38 6.50
CA ALA A 224 -3.64 -11.79 7.79
C ALA A 224 -2.35 -11.00 8.12
N ARG A 225 -1.78 -10.26 7.16
CA ARG A 225 -0.60 -9.39 7.28
C ARG A 225 -0.95 -7.91 7.13
N ASN A 226 -2.22 -7.57 7.31
CA ASN A 226 -2.77 -6.22 7.13
C ASN A 226 -2.55 -5.64 5.72
N ILE A 227 -2.47 -6.50 4.70
CA ILE A 227 -2.39 -6.12 3.30
C ILE A 227 -3.69 -6.47 2.61
N GLU A 228 -4.42 -5.48 2.10
CA GLU A 228 -5.57 -5.73 1.23
C GLU A 228 -5.12 -5.88 -0.22
N ILE A 229 -5.70 -6.83 -0.97
CA ILE A 229 -5.52 -6.92 -2.41
C ILE A 229 -6.78 -6.42 -3.09
N SER A 230 -6.63 -5.39 -3.92
CA SER A 230 -7.69 -4.81 -4.73
C SER A 230 -7.39 -5.05 -6.22
N PRO A 231 -8.34 -5.57 -7.00
CA PRO A 231 -8.08 -5.88 -8.40
C PRO A 231 -8.03 -4.64 -9.27
N LEU A 232 -7.15 -4.67 -10.28
CA LEU A 232 -7.21 -3.83 -11.47
C LEU A 232 -7.64 -4.70 -12.64
N VAL A 233 -8.77 -4.34 -13.24
CA VAL A 233 -9.28 -4.95 -14.46
C VAL A 233 -9.43 -3.85 -15.50
N GLN A 234 -8.57 -3.88 -16.50
CA GLN A 234 -8.52 -2.86 -17.53
C GLN A 234 -9.88 -2.68 -18.26
N GLY A 235 -10.20 -1.43 -18.53
CA GLY A 235 -11.42 -1.07 -19.23
C GLY A 235 -11.25 0.22 -20.01
N LEU A 236 -12.11 0.44 -20.96
CA LEU A 236 -12.05 1.35 -22.08
C LEU A 236 -10.84 1.07 -22.99
N GLY A 237 -9.61 1.33 -22.54
CA GLY A 237 -8.35 0.94 -23.19
C GLY A 237 -7.77 -0.36 -22.68
N HIS A 238 -6.60 -0.74 -23.18
CA HIS A 238 -5.90 -1.99 -22.83
C HIS A 238 -6.78 -3.25 -22.89
N ALA A 239 -7.81 -3.22 -23.73
CA ALA A 239 -8.88 -4.22 -23.75
C ALA A 239 -8.57 -5.45 -24.62
N SER A 240 -7.35 -5.57 -25.14
CA SER A 240 -6.97 -6.65 -26.06
C SER A 240 -7.14 -8.04 -25.47
N PHE A 241 -6.95 -8.21 -24.17
CA PHE A 241 -7.17 -9.50 -23.48
C PHE A 241 -8.62 -9.99 -23.63
N VAL A 242 -9.59 -9.10 -23.79
CA VAL A 242 -11.01 -9.39 -24.04
C VAL A 242 -11.36 -9.35 -25.52
N LEU A 243 -10.95 -8.26 -26.20
CA LEU A 243 -11.43 -7.92 -27.56
C LEU A 243 -10.73 -8.74 -28.67
N LYS A 244 -9.62 -9.45 -28.35
CA LYS A 244 -8.99 -10.43 -29.26
C LYS A 244 -9.95 -11.58 -29.62
N HIS A 245 -10.86 -11.92 -28.74
CA HIS A 245 -11.80 -13.03 -28.93
C HIS A 245 -12.88 -12.69 -29.97
N LYS A 246 -13.11 -13.61 -30.92
CA LYS A 246 -14.01 -13.41 -32.07
C LYS A 246 -15.41 -12.96 -31.65
N LYS A 247 -15.98 -13.51 -30.58
CA LYS A 247 -17.34 -13.17 -30.11
C LYS A 247 -17.42 -11.75 -29.55
N ASN A 248 -16.30 -11.17 -29.09
CA ASN A 248 -16.23 -9.85 -28.46
C ASN A 248 -15.86 -8.74 -29.46
N LYS A 249 -15.51 -9.07 -30.73
CA LYS A 249 -15.22 -8.09 -31.80
C LYS A 249 -16.31 -7.02 -31.98
N PRO A 250 -17.62 -7.31 -31.85
CA PRO A 250 -18.65 -6.28 -31.97
C PRO A 250 -18.57 -5.18 -30.92
N LEU A 251 -17.85 -5.39 -29.82
CA LEU A 251 -17.67 -4.44 -28.71
C LEU A 251 -16.51 -3.45 -28.95
N ARG A 252 -15.69 -3.65 -29.99
CA ARG A 252 -14.57 -2.78 -30.33
C ARG A 252 -15.05 -1.39 -30.73
N ASP A 253 -14.35 -0.34 -30.34
CA ASP A 253 -14.57 1.02 -30.84
C ASP A 253 -14.14 1.13 -32.31
N ASP A 254 -12.91 0.77 -32.64
CA ASP A 254 -12.46 0.51 -34.00
C ASP A 254 -12.63 -0.99 -34.34
N PRO A 255 -13.42 -1.36 -35.35
CA PRO A 255 -13.60 -2.75 -35.75
C PRO A 255 -12.28 -3.51 -36.04
N ASN A 256 -11.25 -2.78 -36.49
CA ASN A 256 -9.95 -3.34 -36.87
C ASN A 256 -8.93 -3.42 -35.72
N SER A 257 -9.23 -2.80 -34.57
CA SER A 257 -8.37 -2.77 -33.39
C SER A 257 -9.04 -3.44 -32.20
N ASP A 258 -8.29 -4.22 -31.45
CA ASP A 258 -8.78 -4.80 -30.19
C ASP A 258 -8.35 -3.99 -28.95
N TRP A 259 -7.83 -2.77 -29.16
CA TRP A 259 -7.29 -1.93 -28.09
C TRP A 259 -8.37 -1.33 -27.18
N ALA A 260 -9.49 -0.89 -27.76
CA ALA A 260 -10.50 -0.11 -27.03
C ALA A 260 -11.92 -0.65 -27.20
N PHE A 261 -12.68 -0.61 -26.10
CA PHE A 261 -14.12 -0.81 -26.13
C PHE A 261 -14.86 0.38 -26.71
N ASN A 262 -15.99 0.11 -27.37
CA ASN A 262 -16.94 1.16 -27.73
C ASN A 262 -17.78 1.58 -26.50
N PRO A 263 -17.60 2.78 -25.96
CA PRO A 263 -18.31 3.24 -24.76
C PRO A 263 -19.79 3.50 -24.96
N LEU A 264 -20.26 3.52 -26.20
CA LEU A 264 -21.68 3.71 -26.55
C LEU A 264 -22.43 2.38 -26.70
N ASN A 265 -21.72 1.26 -26.74
CA ASN A 265 -22.34 -0.05 -26.83
C ASN A 265 -22.76 -0.57 -25.43
N PRO A 266 -24.06 -0.80 -25.13
CA PRO A 266 -24.48 -1.28 -23.81
C PRO A 266 -23.89 -2.63 -23.44
N LYS A 267 -23.62 -3.51 -24.41
CA LYS A 267 -23.01 -4.82 -24.17
C LYS A 267 -21.56 -4.74 -23.70
N THR A 268 -20.88 -3.61 -23.93
CA THR A 268 -19.56 -3.33 -23.33
C THR A 268 -19.65 -3.40 -21.80
N TYR A 269 -20.66 -2.77 -21.23
CA TYR A 269 -20.85 -2.73 -19.78
C TYR A 269 -21.30 -4.06 -19.19
N GLU A 270 -22.16 -4.79 -19.90
CA GLU A 270 -22.56 -6.15 -19.50
C GLU A 270 -21.33 -7.05 -19.35
N LEU A 271 -20.42 -7.01 -20.32
CA LEU A 271 -19.19 -7.78 -20.28
C LEU A 271 -18.22 -7.30 -19.18
N GLN A 272 -17.95 -6.00 -19.12
CA GLN A 272 -17.03 -5.45 -18.11
C GLN A 272 -17.53 -5.71 -16.69
N PHE A 273 -18.84 -5.58 -16.44
CA PHE A 273 -19.41 -5.83 -15.12
C PHE A 273 -19.30 -7.30 -14.71
N ASP A 274 -19.43 -8.23 -15.66
CA ASP A 274 -19.18 -9.64 -15.41
C ASP A 274 -17.73 -9.89 -14.97
N LEU A 275 -16.76 -9.26 -15.63
CA LEU A 275 -15.34 -9.37 -15.24
C LEU A 275 -15.09 -8.77 -13.84
N TYR A 276 -15.66 -7.60 -13.57
CA TYR A 276 -15.53 -6.93 -12.27
C TYR A 276 -16.13 -7.77 -11.13
N LEU A 277 -17.29 -8.39 -11.35
CA LEU A 277 -17.91 -9.26 -10.34
C LEU A 277 -17.03 -10.47 -10.00
N ASP A 278 -16.45 -11.12 -11.00
CA ASP A 278 -15.55 -12.25 -10.77
C ASP A 278 -14.25 -11.81 -10.07
N ALA A 279 -13.71 -10.65 -10.44
CA ALA A 279 -12.54 -10.08 -9.78
C ALA A 279 -12.83 -9.71 -8.31
N ILE A 280 -13.98 -9.09 -8.03
CA ILE A 280 -14.42 -8.80 -6.65
C ILE A 280 -14.59 -10.09 -5.85
N GLU A 281 -15.10 -11.17 -6.46
CA GLU A 281 -15.24 -12.47 -5.82
C GLU A 281 -13.89 -13.10 -5.49
N ALA A 282 -12.87 -12.88 -6.32
CA ALA A 282 -11.50 -13.35 -6.09
C ALA A 282 -10.79 -12.55 -4.99
N PHE A 283 -11.09 -11.25 -4.85
CA PHE A 283 -10.49 -10.34 -3.88
C PHE A 283 -11.54 -9.70 -2.96
N PRO A 284 -12.19 -10.50 -2.09
CA PRO A 284 -13.36 -10.04 -1.32
C PRO A 284 -13.04 -8.97 -0.27
N HIS A 285 -11.78 -8.88 0.15
CA HIS A 285 -11.31 -7.98 1.21
C HIS A 285 -10.75 -6.65 0.69
N GLY A 286 -10.56 -6.51 -0.62
CA GLY A 286 -10.09 -5.26 -1.24
C GLY A 286 -11.14 -4.16 -1.12
N LYS A 287 -10.75 -2.96 -0.73
CA LYS A 287 -11.64 -1.78 -0.65
C LYS A 287 -11.87 -1.15 -2.03
N TYR A 288 -10.93 -1.34 -2.94
CA TYR A 288 -10.92 -0.66 -4.23
C TYR A 288 -11.26 -1.60 -5.39
N LEU A 289 -11.68 -0.99 -6.50
CA LEU A 289 -11.69 -1.60 -7.83
C LEU A 289 -11.03 -0.61 -8.79
N HIS A 290 -9.84 -0.94 -9.27
CA HIS A 290 -9.18 -0.13 -10.28
C HIS A 290 -9.68 -0.54 -11.67
N ILE A 291 -10.24 0.43 -12.40
CA ILE A 291 -10.95 0.21 -13.66
C ILE A 291 -10.09 0.54 -14.89
N GLY A 292 -8.81 0.90 -14.71
CA GLY A 292 -7.91 1.27 -15.81
C GLY A 292 -8.24 2.62 -16.41
N GLY A 293 -8.36 2.67 -17.73
CA GLY A 293 -8.81 3.86 -18.48
C GLY A 293 -7.69 4.69 -19.08
N ASP A 294 -6.44 4.24 -18.97
CA ASP A 294 -5.24 4.88 -19.52
C ASP A 294 -5.05 4.62 -21.01
N GLU A 295 -4.20 5.46 -21.62
CA GLU A 295 -3.65 5.34 -22.98
C GLU A 295 -4.67 5.04 -24.10
N VAL A 296 -5.89 5.57 -24.01
CA VAL A 296 -6.98 5.25 -24.91
C VAL A 296 -7.59 6.48 -25.56
N GLN A 297 -7.83 6.40 -26.85
CA GLN A 297 -8.69 7.32 -27.59
C GLN A 297 -9.81 6.53 -28.24
N THR A 298 -11.04 6.99 -28.04
CA THR A 298 -12.23 6.41 -28.64
C THR A 298 -12.88 7.38 -29.61
N SER A 299 -13.48 6.85 -30.67
CA SER A 299 -14.18 7.61 -31.71
C SER A 299 -15.71 7.53 -31.53
N GLY A 300 -16.18 6.59 -30.73
CA GLY A 300 -17.61 6.27 -30.60
C GLY A 300 -18.24 5.88 -31.94
N ARG A 301 -17.44 5.30 -32.84
CA ARG A 301 -17.83 4.91 -34.20
C ARG A 301 -18.50 6.02 -34.99
N GLY A 302 -17.96 7.25 -34.94
CA GLY A 302 -18.47 8.39 -35.66
C GLY A 302 -19.74 9.02 -35.06
N SER A 303 -19.94 8.85 -33.76
CA SER A 303 -21.09 9.43 -33.02
C SER A 303 -21.11 10.97 -32.99
N GLY A 304 -20.04 11.64 -33.40
CA GLY A 304 -19.87 13.09 -33.25
C GLY A 304 -19.50 13.57 -31.86
N LYS A 305 -19.36 12.65 -30.89
CA LYS A 305 -18.90 12.97 -29.52
C LYS A 305 -17.39 13.10 -29.46
N SER A 306 -16.91 14.03 -28.67
CA SER A 306 -15.48 14.15 -28.39
C SER A 306 -14.94 12.96 -27.59
N PRO A 307 -13.63 12.65 -27.70
CA PRO A 307 -13.01 11.60 -26.89
C PRO A 307 -13.22 11.80 -25.39
N LEU A 308 -13.19 13.04 -24.89
CA LEU A 308 -13.45 13.36 -23.49
C LEU A 308 -14.89 13.03 -23.06
N GLU A 309 -15.89 13.38 -23.90
CA GLU A 309 -17.30 13.01 -23.63
C GLU A 309 -17.48 11.49 -23.59
N LEU A 310 -16.85 10.76 -24.50
CA LEU A 310 -16.90 9.31 -24.56
C LEU A 310 -16.25 8.66 -23.32
N ASN A 311 -15.12 9.21 -22.89
CA ASN A 311 -14.43 8.78 -21.68
C ASN A 311 -15.32 9.01 -20.44
N LEU A 312 -15.92 10.18 -20.30
CA LEU A 312 -16.81 10.50 -19.17
C LEU A 312 -18.08 9.65 -19.14
N ILE A 313 -18.67 9.33 -20.30
CA ILE A 313 -19.80 8.39 -20.39
C ILE A 313 -19.41 7.03 -19.82
N TRP A 314 -18.24 6.53 -20.19
CA TRP A 314 -17.73 5.27 -19.69
C TRP A 314 -17.43 5.35 -18.20
N LEU A 315 -16.63 6.33 -17.75
CA LEU A 315 -16.24 6.53 -16.35
C LEU A 315 -17.45 6.55 -15.42
N ASN A 316 -18.47 7.34 -15.75
CA ASN A 316 -19.65 7.46 -14.89
C ASN A 316 -20.39 6.12 -14.73
N LYS A 317 -20.46 5.31 -15.77
CA LYS A 317 -21.12 4.00 -15.69
C LYS A 317 -20.33 3.01 -14.85
N VAL A 318 -19.00 2.92 -15.07
CA VAL A 318 -18.18 1.93 -14.39
C VAL A 318 -17.92 2.32 -12.93
N THR A 319 -17.72 3.61 -12.62
CA THR A 319 -17.57 4.09 -11.24
C THR A 319 -18.86 3.91 -10.43
N SER A 320 -20.02 4.21 -11.04
CA SER A 320 -21.32 3.96 -10.42
C SER A 320 -21.55 2.47 -10.13
N PHE A 321 -21.12 1.59 -11.04
CA PHE A 321 -21.19 0.15 -10.81
C PHE A 321 -20.29 -0.27 -9.64
N ALA A 322 -19.02 0.14 -9.62
CA ALA A 322 -18.07 -0.19 -8.56
C ALA A 322 -18.60 0.24 -7.18
N SER A 323 -19.14 1.46 -7.08
CA SER A 323 -19.74 1.97 -5.84
C SER A 323 -20.94 1.15 -5.38
N LYS A 324 -21.79 0.66 -6.30
CA LYS A 324 -22.90 -0.26 -5.98
C LYS A 324 -22.42 -1.63 -5.48
N GLN A 325 -21.19 -2.02 -5.79
CA GLN A 325 -20.54 -3.23 -5.26
C GLN A 325 -19.74 -2.94 -3.98
N ASN A 326 -19.96 -1.80 -3.33
CA ASN A 326 -19.21 -1.36 -2.14
C ASN A 326 -17.71 -1.28 -2.37
N ARG A 327 -17.28 -0.86 -3.57
CA ARG A 327 -15.88 -0.62 -3.92
C ARG A 327 -15.67 0.85 -4.22
N ILE A 328 -14.52 1.38 -3.79
CA ILE A 328 -14.07 2.70 -4.19
C ILE A 328 -13.40 2.55 -5.55
N PRO A 329 -13.93 3.14 -6.62
CA PRO A 329 -13.30 3.04 -7.93
C PRO A 329 -12.01 3.85 -7.98
N ILE A 330 -10.99 3.29 -8.64
CA ILE A 330 -9.75 3.98 -9.01
C ILE A 330 -9.68 3.99 -10.54
N PHE A 331 -9.21 5.07 -11.14
CA PHE A 331 -8.91 5.10 -12.56
C PHE A 331 -7.68 5.96 -12.87
N TRP A 332 -7.05 5.73 -14.04
CA TRP A 332 -5.95 6.53 -14.52
C TRP A 332 -6.47 7.86 -15.09
N ASP A 333 -5.97 8.99 -14.59
CA ASP A 333 -6.45 10.32 -14.94
C ASP A 333 -5.69 10.97 -16.12
N ASP A 334 -4.78 10.25 -16.76
CA ASP A 334 -3.99 10.74 -17.87
C ASP A 334 -4.86 11.16 -19.08
N MET A 335 -5.86 10.34 -19.44
CA MET A 335 -6.65 10.57 -20.63
C MET A 335 -7.56 11.81 -20.57
N PRO A 336 -8.30 12.09 -19.48
CA PRO A 336 -9.01 13.36 -19.35
C PRO A 336 -8.10 14.59 -19.52
N LEU A 337 -6.91 14.56 -18.96
CA LEU A 337 -5.94 15.65 -19.09
C LEU A 337 -5.35 15.74 -20.50
N LYS A 338 -5.00 14.59 -21.10
CA LYS A 338 -4.50 14.53 -22.47
C LYS A 338 -5.52 15.07 -23.46
N GLN A 339 -6.77 14.65 -23.31
CA GLN A 339 -7.88 15.07 -24.18
C GLN A 339 -8.25 16.55 -24.00
N ALA A 340 -7.92 17.15 -22.86
CA ALA A 340 -8.05 18.57 -22.59
C ALA A 340 -6.79 19.40 -22.95
N ASN A 341 -5.73 18.78 -23.49
CA ASN A 341 -4.44 19.38 -23.78
C ASN A 341 -3.66 19.91 -22.55
N LEU A 342 -3.86 19.29 -21.39
CA LEU A 342 -3.22 19.68 -20.13
C LEU A 342 -2.08 18.75 -19.71
N MET A 343 -1.93 17.58 -20.33
CA MET A 343 -0.97 16.56 -19.91
C MET A 343 0.49 16.92 -20.22
N GLY A 344 0.75 17.59 -21.37
CA GLY A 344 2.09 17.94 -21.80
C GLY A 344 2.91 18.74 -20.77
N PRO A 345 2.35 19.79 -20.15
CA PRO A 345 3.04 20.58 -19.13
C PRO A 345 3.43 19.78 -17.89
N ILE A 346 2.66 18.76 -17.51
CA ILE A 346 2.88 17.95 -16.29
C ILE A 346 4.16 17.12 -16.42
N TYR A 347 4.48 16.66 -17.63
CA TYR A 347 5.63 15.79 -17.89
C TYR A 347 6.86 16.53 -18.44
N ASN A 348 6.76 17.83 -18.68
CA ASN A 348 7.86 18.60 -19.25
C ASN A 348 8.57 19.42 -18.17
N ASN A 349 9.58 18.83 -17.53
CA ASN A 349 10.40 19.48 -16.52
C ASN A 349 11.29 20.63 -17.05
N LYS A 350 11.32 20.86 -18.38
CA LYS A 350 12.05 21.99 -19.01
C LYS A 350 11.22 23.25 -19.15
N MET A 351 9.90 23.15 -18.92
CA MET A 351 9.02 24.32 -19.02
C MET A 351 9.13 25.16 -17.75
N SER A 352 9.17 26.48 -17.94
CA SER A 352 9.05 27.42 -16.83
C SER A 352 7.64 27.42 -16.24
N LYS A 353 7.51 27.84 -14.97
CA LYS A 353 6.20 27.95 -14.31
C LYS A 353 5.22 28.82 -15.12
N SER A 354 5.68 29.94 -15.70
CA SER A 354 4.84 30.83 -16.48
C SER A 354 4.32 30.21 -17.77
N GLU A 355 5.12 29.37 -18.44
CA GLU A 355 4.69 28.60 -19.60
C GLU A 355 3.62 27.57 -19.21
N VAL A 356 3.83 26.84 -18.13
CA VAL A 356 2.86 25.88 -17.59
C VAL A 356 1.55 26.59 -17.24
N ASP A 357 1.60 27.69 -16.49
CA ASP A 357 0.42 28.46 -16.08
C ASP A 357 -0.34 29.00 -17.33
N SER A 358 0.39 29.45 -18.36
CA SER A 358 -0.24 29.93 -19.61
C SER A 358 -0.99 28.82 -20.36
N ILE A 359 -0.41 27.61 -20.45
CA ILE A 359 -1.04 26.46 -21.08
C ILE A 359 -2.29 26.03 -20.28
N TRP A 360 -2.18 26.01 -18.94
CA TRP A 360 -3.32 25.68 -18.09
C TRP A 360 -4.46 26.67 -18.27
N MET A 361 -4.19 27.98 -18.18
CA MET A 361 -5.20 29.02 -18.37
C MET A 361 -5.90 28.92 -19.76
N ALA A 362 -5.15 28.56 -20.80
CA ALA A 362 -5.70 28.42 -22.15
C ALA A 362 -6.60 27.17 -22.32
N ASN A 363 -6.31 26.07 -21.62
CA ASN A 363 -6.92 24.76 -21.84
C ASN A 363 -7.86 24.30 -20.70
N GLU A 364 -7.74 24.87 -19.49
CA GLU A 364 -8.63 24.56 -18.37
C GLU A 364 -10.12 24.66 -18.70
N PRO A 365 -10.59 25.64 -19.52
CA PRO A 365 -11.98 25.70 -19.94
C PRO A 365 -12.46 24.44 -20.66
N ASN A 366 -11.56 23.65 -21.29
CA ASN A 366 -11.91 22.37 -21.91
C ASN A 366 -12.34 21.33 -20.89
N LEU A 367 -11.72 21.32 -19.69
CA LEU A 367 -12.16 20.47 -18.58
C LEU A 367 -13.36 21.06 -17.82
N ASN A 368 -13.32 22.35 -17.52
CA ASN A 368 -14.36 23.03 -16.74
C ASN A 368 -15.75 22.92 -17.39
N ARG A 369 -15.81 22.84 -18.71
CA ARG A 369 -17.06 22.58 -19.45
C ARG A 369 -17.73 21.26 -19.05
N PHE A 370 -16.97 20.29 -18.55
CA PHE A 370 -17.43 18.97 -18.17
C PHE A 370 -17.27 18.69 -16.68
N ILE A 371 -16.89 19.67 -15.86
CA ILE A 371 -16.50 19.49 -14.45
C ILE A 371 -17.55 18.74 -13.63
N GLU A 372 -18.83 19.00 -13.89
CA GLU A 372 -19.95 18.36 -13.19
C GLU A 372 -20.18 16.89 -13.64
N GLN A 373 -19.59 16.50 -14.75
CA GLN A 373 -19.70 15.14 -15.29
C GLN A 373 -18.58 14.21 -14.78
N PHE A 374 -17.54 14.77 -14.15
CA PHE A 374 -16.50 13.96 -13.56
C PHE A 374 -17.02 13.23 -12.32
N PRO A 375 -16.76 11.91 -12.17
CA PRO A 375 -17.19 11.16 -10.99
C PRO A 375 -16.48 11.68 -9.73
N LYS A 376 -17.27 11.88 -8.65
CA LYS A 376 -16.74 12.49 -7.40
C LYS A 376 -16.34 11.45 -6.35
N ASN A 377 -16.95 10.26 -6.36
CA ASN A 377 -16.69 9.19 -5.39
C ASN A 377 -15.68 8.16 -5.91
N CYS A 378 -14.49 8.63 -6.32
CA CYS A 378 -13.46 7.78 -6.89
C CYS A 378 -12.07 8.38 -6.63
N VAL A 379 -11.03 7.58 -6.83
CA VAL A 379 -9.64 7.99 -6.76
C VAL A 379 -9.13 8.24 -8.17
N TYR A 380 -8.60 9.43 -8.38
CA TYR A 380 -7.87 9.83 -9.59
C TYR A 380 -6.41 9.44 -9.38
N MET A 381 -5.92 8.43 -10.09
CA MET A 381 -4.56 7.94 -9.97
C MET A 381 -3.76 8.36 -11.20
N ARG A 382 -2.50 8.72 -10.98
CA ARG A 382 -1.57 9.09 -12.05
C ARG A 382 -0.32 8.25 -11.98
N TRP A 383 0.11 7.77 -13.13
CA TRP A 383 1.45 7.21 -13.28
C TRP A 383 2.44 8.33 -13.64
N ASN A 384 3.63 8.28 -13.06
CA ASN A 384 4.71 9.23 -13.33
C ASN A 384 6.07 8.52 -13.23
N TYR A 385 6.81 8.52 -14.32
CA TYR A 385 8.14 7.89 -14.40
C TYR A 385 9.29 8.91 -14.29
N HIS A 386 8.97 10.19 -14.13
CA HIS A 386 9.94 11.27 -14.02
C HIS A 386 9.85 11.89 -12.62
N MET A 387 10.68 11.38 -11.70
CA MET A 387 10.91 12.02 -10.40
C MET A 387 12.27 12.71 -10.39
#